data_88c1db95384258166681edced00251ed
#
_entry.id   88c1db95384258166681edced00251ed
#
_cell.length_a   1.000
_cell.length_b   1.000
_cell.length_c   1.000
_cell.angle_alpha   90.00
_cell.angle_beta   90.00
_cell.angle_gamma   90.00
#
_symmetry.space_group_name_H-M   'P 1'
#
loop_
_entity.id
_entity.type
_entity.pdbx_description
1 polymer ?
#
loop_
_entity_poly.entity_id
_entity_poly.type
_entity_poly.pdbx_seq_one_letter_code
_entity_poly.pdbx_strand_id
1 'polypeptide(L)'
;KKPAAKKPAAKKPAAKKPAAKKPAAKKPAAKKSKTATATKKKPTIKSDTLNGSIAVEDEISKSFLDYAMSVIVSRALPDVKDGLKPVQRRILYSMYETGIRPTGPFRKCSKVVGDVMGNYHPHGNDAIYGTLVRLGQNFSTRYPLIEPQGNFGTPDDPPAAMRYTESRMSSLSSQLLDGIDEETVDFEPNYSGETSEPKVLPGRFPNLLINGAEGIAVAMATNMPPYNLKEITEAVKFTLKTKDPKPRDYLKIIKGPDFPTGGLIVD
;
A
#
# COMPACT_ATOMS: atom_id res chain seq x y z
N LYS A 1 -14.45 -26.32 -60.55
CA LYS A 1 -13.98 -27.56 -59.86
C LYS A 1 -12.52 -27.36 -59.51
N LYS A 2 -12.22 -27.14 -58.19
CA LYS A 2 -10.86 -27.09 -57.61
C LYS A 2 -10.68 -28.36 -56.79
N PRO A 3 -9.54 -29.02 -56.80
CA PRO A 3 -9.25 -30.12 -55.87
C PRO A 3 -8.62 -29.62 -54.57
N ALA A 4 -8.99 -30.31 -53.49
CA ALA A 4 -8.51 -30.03 -52.12
C ALA A 4 -7.09 -30.54 -51.90
N ALA A 5 -6.23 -29.73 -51.29
CA ALA A 5 -4.88 -30.12 -50.88
C ALA A 5 -4.89 -30.65 -49.44
N LYS A 6 -4.39 -31.86 -49.24
CA LYS A 6 -4.19 -32.50 -47.93
C LYS A 6 -2.89 -32.00 -47.27
N LYS A 7 -2.95 -31.55 -46.00
CA LYS A 7 -1.77 -31.27 -45.19
C LYS A 7 -1.19 -32.55 -44.57
N PRO A 8 0.13 -32.73 -44.51
CA PRO A 8 0.73 -33.86 -43.80
C PRO A 8 0.91 -33.53 -42.29
N ALA A 9 0.66 -34.54 -41.46
CA ALA A 9 0.83 -34.50 -40.02
C ALA A 9 2.32 -34.60 -39.62
N ALA A 10 2.82 -33.66 -38.85
CA ALA A 10 4.17 -33.69 -38.26
C ALA A 10 4.17 -34.43 -36.92
N LYS A 11 4.96 -35.49 -36.81
CA LYS A 11 5.23 -36.25 -35.60
C LYS A 11 6.25 -35.48 -34.74
N LYS A 12 5.92 -35.23 -33.43
CA LYS A 12 6.87 -34.70 -32.41
C LYS A 12 7.77 -35.82 -31.91
N PRO A 13 9.08 -35.61 -31.78
CA PRO A 13 9.95 -36.51 -31.03
C PRO A 13 9.91 -36.20 -29.51
N ALA A 14 9.84 -37.27 -28.71
CA ALA A 14 9.91 -37.21 -27.27
C ALA A 14 11.34 -36.99 -26.79
N ALA A 15 11.59 -35.89 -26.04
CA ALA A 15 12.87 -35.62 -25.40
C ALA A 15 12.91 -36.21 -23.98
N LYS A 16 13.86 -37.15 -23.75
CA LYS A 16 14.17 -37.71 -22.43
C LYS A 16 14.95 -36.68 -21.60
N LYS A 17 14.50 -36.38 -20.35
CA LYS A 17 15.22 -35.58 -19.36
C LYS A 17 16.34 -36.40 -18.69
N PRO A 18 17.55 -35.90 -18.55
CA PRO A 18 18.55 -36.50 -17.67
C PRO A 18 18.34 -36.05 -16.20
N ALA A 19 18.46 -37.00 -15.29
CA ALA A 19 18.38 -36.74 -13.85
C ALA A 19 19.69 -36.12 -13.35
N ALA A 20 19.66 -34.90 -12.80
CA ALA A 20 20.79 -34.28 -12.14
C ALA A 20 20.84 -34.64 -10.64
N LYS A 21 21.96 -35.26 -10.22
CA LYS A 21 22.27 -35.55 -8.81
C LYS A 21 22.65 -34.26 -8.10
N LYS A 22 22.03 -33.97 -6.94
CA LYS A 22 22.40 -32.85 -6.03
C LYS A 22 23.66 -33.22 -5.24
N PRO A 23 24.64 -32.30 -5.12
CA PRO A 23 25.71 -32.45 -4.13
C PRO A 23 25.23 -31.97 -2.75
N ALA A 24 25.59 -32.73 -1.71
CA ALA A 24 25.32 -32.38 -0.32
C ALA A 24 26.25 -31.25 0.17
N ALA A 25 25.70 -30.13 0.58
CA ALA A 25 26.44 -29.04 1.19
C ALA A 25 26.57 -29.25 2.71
N LYS A 26 27.83 -29.29 3.21
CA LYS A 26 28.19 -29.33 4.63
C LYS A 26 27.86 -27.99 5.30
N LYS A 27 27.15 -28.02 6.43
CA LYS A 27 26.89 -26.85 7.29
C LYS A 27 28.17 -26.45 8.04
N PRO A 28 28.51 -25.15 8.12
CA PRO A 28 29.50 -24.66 9.07
C PRO A 28 28.88 -24.47 10.45
N ALA A 29 29.65 -24.83 11.49
CA ALA A 29 29.27 -24.71 12.89
C ALA A 29 29.20 -23.24 13.32
N ALA A 30 28.07 -22.85 13.90
CA ALA A 30 27.85 -21.50 14.45
C ALA A 30 28.54 -21.34 15.80
N LYS A 31 29.44 -20.37 15.92
CA LYS A 31 30.00 -19.88 17.20
C LYS A 31 28.92 -19.12 17.96
N LYS A 32 28.60 -19.59 19.18
CA LYS A 32 27.71 -18.90 20.12
C LYS A 32 28.34 -17.64 20.65
N SER A 33 27.87 -16.48 20.26
CA SER A 33 28.12 -15.21 20.96
C SER A 33 27.05 -15.03 22.02
N LYS A 34 27.47 -14.89 23.30
CA LYS A 34 26.60 -14.54 24.43
C LYS A 34 26.26 -13.06 24.36
N THR A 35 25.07 -12.71 23.90
CA THR A 35 24.52 -11.36 24.06
C THR A 35 23.49 -11.41 25.18
N ALA A 36 23.71 -10.57 26.20
CA ALA A 36 22.82 -10.48 27.35
C ALA A 36 21.46 -9.92 26.93
N THR A 37 20.44 -10.73 27.00
CA THR A 37 19.04 -10.36 26.74
C THR A 37 18.50 -9.68 28.00
N ALA A 38 18.32 -8.37 27.97
CA ALA A 38 17.53 -7.64 28.97
C ALA A 38 16.07 -8.05 28.80
N THR A 39 15.59 -8.94 29.63
CA THR A 39 14.19 -9.36 29.72
C THR A 39 13.35 -8.20 30.24
N LYS A 40 12.66 -7.49 29.35
CA LYS A 40 11.54 -6.63 29.75
C LYS A 40 10.45 -7.51 30.35
N LYS A 41 10.28 -7.44 31.68
CA LYS A 41 9.16 -8.08 32.37
C LYS A 41 7.86 -7.56 31.81
N LYS A 42 7.10 -8.41 31.10
CA LYS A 42 5.68 -8.15 30.83
C LYS A 42 4.96 -7.99 32.16
N PRO A 43 4.00 -7.06 32.28
CA PRO A 43 3.18 -6.97 33.47
C PRO A 43 2.40 -8.29 33.61
N THR A 44 2.68 -9.02 34.66
CA THR A 44 1.95 -10.26 35.02
C THR A 44 0.63 -9.83 35.61
N ILE A 45 -0.42 -9.85 34.83
CA ILE A 45 -1.80 -9.78 35.33
C ILE A 45 -2.03 -11.11 36.04
N LYS A 46 -2.19 -11.07 37.36
CA LYS A 46 -2.62 -12.24 38.13
C LYS A 46 -4.07 -12.50 37.76
N SER A 47 -4.30 -13.48 36.90
CA SER A 47 -5.62 -14.03 36.68
C SER A 47 -5.93 -14.96 37.84
N ASP A 48 -6.80 -14.58 38.74
CA ASP A 48 -7.47 -15.49 39.65
C ASP A 48 -8.41 -16.37 38.83
N THR A 49 -7.87 -17.43 38.27
CA THR A 49 -8.63 -18.43 37.52
C THR A 49 -9.18 -19.47 38.52
N LEU A 50 -10.31 -19.16 39.13
CA LEU A 50 -11.26 -20.16 39.59
C LEU A 50 -12.12 -20.58 38.37
N ASN A 51 -11.91 -21.80 37.90
CA ASN A 51 -12.68 -22.47 36.84
C ASN A 51 -12.56 -21.96 35.39
N GLY A 52 -11.45 -21.37 34.96
CA GLY A 52 -11.30 -21.02 33.54
C GLY A 52 -12.24 -19.90 33.05
N SER A 53 -12.97 -19.22 33.95
CA SER A 53 -13.81 -18.07 33.60
C SER A 53 -12.98 -16.76 33.65
N ILE A 54 -13.10 -15.94 32.62
CA ILE A 54 -12.51 -14.59 32.53
C ILE A 54 -13.62 -13.60 32.89
N ALA A 55 -13.31 -12.56 33.67
CA ALA A 55 -14.26 -11.48 33.91
C ALA A 55 -14.61 -10.78 32.60
N VAL A 56 -15.90 -10.47 32.38
CA VAL A 56 -16.39 -9.84 31.15
C VAL A 56 -15.72 -8.49 30.94
N GLU A 57 -15.48 -7.73 31.97
CA GLU A 57 -14.81 -6.43 31.93
C GLU A 57 -13.37 -6.53 31.40
N ASP A 58 -12.63 -7.55 31.84
CA ASP A 58 -11.25 -7.77 31.40
C ASP A 58 -11.19 -8.19 29.95
N GLU A 59 -12.09 -9.09 29.51
CA GLU A 59 -12.17 -9.51 28.12
C GLU A 59 -12.59 -8.38 27.19
N ILE A 60 -13.60 -7.58 27.56
CA ILE A 60 -14.02 -6.41 26.80
C ILE A 60 -12.88 -5.38 26.71
N SER A 61 -12.21 -5.10 27.83
CA SER A 61 -11.11 -4.12 27.87
C SER A 61 -9.96 -4.55 26.96
N LYS A 62 -9.58 -5.84 27.01
CA LYS A 62 -8.51 -6.39 26.16
C LYS A 62 -8.90 -6.39 24.68
N SER A 63 -10.08 -6.90 24.35
CA SER A 63 -10.57 -6.95 22.97
C SER A 63 -10.73 -5.56 22.37
N PHE A 64 -11.20 -4.57 23.18
CA PHE A 64 -11.29 -3.19 22.73
C PHE A 64 -9.90 -2.56 22.48
N LEU A 65 -8.92 -2.84 23.33
CA LEU A 65 -7.55 -2.36 23.13
C LEU A 65 -6.94 -2.96 21.85
N ASP A 66 -7.10 -4.26 21.64
CA ASP A 66 -6.60 -4.94 20.44
C ASP A 66 -7.27 -4.40 19.18
N TYR A 67 -8.58 -4.17 19.22
CA TYR A 67 -9.32 -3.52 18.15
C TYR A 67 -8.82 -2.08 17.88
N ALA A 68 -8.68 -1.28 18.92
CA ALA A 68 -8.21 0.11 18.81
C ALA A 68 -6.81 0.16 18.19
N MET A 69 -5.88 -0.68 18.65
CA MET A 69 -4.53 -0.77 18.09
C MET A 69 -4.54 -1.18 16.62
N SER A 70 -5.36 -2.16 16.25
CA SER A 70 -5.51 -2.58 14.87
C SER A 70 -6.04 -1.45 13.97
N VAL A 71 -7.05 -0.71 14.43
CA VAL A 71 -7.62 0.42 13.66
C VAL A 71 -6.60 1.56 13.50
N ILE A 72 -5.82 1.85 14.53
CA ILE A 72 -4.80 2.91 14.49
C ILE A 72 -3.67 2.53 13.53
N VAL A 73 -3.01 1.38 13.78
CA VAL A 73 -1.77 1.01 13.08
C VAL A 73 -2.03 0.46 11.68
N SER A 74 -3.09 -0.36 11.52
CA SER A 74 -3.28 -1.16 10.30
C SER A 74 -4.40 -0.67 9.39
N ARG A 75 -5.04 0.48 9.66
CA ARG A 75 -6.17 0.97 8.86
C ARG A 75 -6.19 2.46 8.61
N ALA A 76 -6.18 3.28 9.68
CA ALA A 76 -6.57 4.69 9.57
C ALA A 76 -5.40 5.63 9.28
N LEU A 77 -4.21 5.34 9.79
CA LEU A 77 -3.06 6.22 9.66
C LEU A 77 -2.18 5.85 8.47
N PRO A 78 -1.69 6.85 7.72
CA PRO A 78 -0.68 6.62 6.69
C PRO A 78 0.70 6.41 7.32
N ASP A 79 1.58 5.68 6.64
CA ASP A 79 3.00 5.68 6.98
C ASP A 79 3.65 7.00 6.51
N VAL A 80 4.54 7.57 7.32
CA VAL A 80 5.22 8.83 6.99
C VAL A 80 6.16 8.71 5.79
N LYS A 81 6.69 7.51 5.53
CA LYS A 81 7.68 7.26 4.47
C LYS A 81 7.08 7.32 3.07
N ASP A 82 5.93 6.65 2.88
CA ASP A 82 5.26 6.58 1.57
C ASP A 82 3.92 7.34 1.51
N GLY A 83 3.43 7.85 2.66
CA GLY A 83 2.19 8.59 2.75
C GLY A 83 0.93 7.78 2.47
N LEU A 84 1.01 6.46 2.56
CA LEU A 84 -0.07 5.55 2.20
C LEU A 84 -0.64 4.81 3.41
N LYS A 85 -1.95 4.62 3.40
CA LYS A 85 -2.61 3.65 4.26
C LYS A 85 -2.36 2.23 3.76
N PRO A 86 -2.43 1.20 4.61
CA PRO A 86 -2.17 -0.18 4.18
C PRO A 86 -2.98 -0.63 2.96
N VAL A 87 -4.26 -0.31 2.89
CA VAL A 87 -5.11 -0.67 1.74
C VAL A 87 -4.67 0.02 0.44
N GLN A 88 -4.23 1.28 0.50
CA GLN A 88 -3.72 2.03 -0.66
C GLN A 88 -2.42 1.42 -1.18
N ARG A 89 -1.50 1.10 -0.27
CA ARG A 89 -0.22 0.44 -0.59
C ARG A 89 -0.45 -0.91 -1.25
N ARG A 90 -1.34 -1.72 -0.71
CA ARG A 90 -1.71 -3.03 -1.25
C ARG A 90 -2.34 -2.96 -2.64
N ILE A 91 -3.15 -1.94 -2.90
CA ILE A 91 -3.70 -1.70 -4.24
C ILE A 91 -2.58 -1.41 -5.24
N LEU A 92 -1.69 -0.48 -4.95
CA LEU A 92 -0.60 -0.11 -5.85
C LEU A 92 0.39 -1.27 -6.04
N TYR A 93 0.72 -1.99 -4.97
CA TYR A 93 1.60 -3.15 -5.04
C TYR A 93 0.99 -4.29 -5.85
N SER A 94 -0.27 -4.63 -5.63
CA SER A 94 -0.98 -5.65 -6.42
C SER A 94 -1.05 -5.29 -7.92
N MET A 95 -1.27 -4.01 -8.24
CA MET A 95 -1.24 -3.54 -9.63
C MET A 95 0.17 -3.64 -10.22
N TYR A 96 1.19 -3.41 -9.41
CA TYR A 96 2.59 -3.58 -9.81
C TYR A 96 2.88 -5.05 -10.13
N GLU A 97 2.60 -5.98 -9.24
CA GLU A 97 2.82 -7.42 -9.41
C GLU A 97 2.06 -7.98 -10.62
N THR A 98 0.83 -7.53 -10.85
CA THR A 98 0.01 -7.98 -11.99
C THR A 98 0.32 -7.26 -13.31
N GLY A 99 1.36 -6.42 -13.34
CA GLY A 99 1.84 -5.74 -14.55
C GLY A 99 0.91 -4.65 -15.08
N ILE A 100 0.06 -4.07 -14.24
CA ILE A 100 -0.82 -2.96 -14.61
C ILE A 100 -0.02 -1.67 -14.52
N ARG A 101 0.66 -1.30 -15.59
CA ARG A 101 1.58 -0.15 -15.69
C ARG A 101 0.91 1.06 -16.35
N PRO A 102 1.46 2.28 -16.19
CA PRO A 102 0.91 3.51 -16.81
C PRO A 102 0.81 3.44 -18.33
N THR A 103 1.78 2.80 -18.98
CA THR A 103 1.83 2.63 -20.44
C THR A 103 1.06 1.40 -20.95
N GLY A 104 0.55 0.59 -20.01
CA GLY A 104 -0.19 -0.64 -20.31
C GLY A 104 -1.68 -0.39 -20.58
N PRO A 105 -2.42 -1.44 -20.95
CA PRO A 105 -3.86 -1.36 -21.12
C PRO A 105 -4.56 -1.19 -19.78
N PHE A 106 -5.70 -0.53 -19.80
CA PHE A 106 -6.62 -0.50 -18.66
C PHE A 106 -7.12 -1.91 -18.31
N ARG A 107 -7.37 -2.14 -17.04
CA ARG A 107 -7.90 -3.40 -16.51
C ARG A 107 -9.15 -3.14 -15.70
N LYS A 108 -10.10 -4.08 -15.73
CA LYS A 108 -11.33 -4.01 -14.93
C LYS A 108 -11.00 -3.80 -13.45
N CYS A 109 -11.64 -2.82 -12.82
CA CYS A 109 -11.48 -2.58 -11.39
C CYS A 109 -11.84 -3.80 -10.55
N SER A 110 -12.82 -4.60 -10.99
CA SER A 110 -13.19 -5.88 -10.34
C SER A 110 -12.04 -6.89 -10.30
N LYS A 111 -11.14 -6.90 -11.33
CA LYS A 111 -9.95 -7.74 -11.31
C LYS A 111 -8.96 -7.24 -10.26
N VAL A 112 -8.65 -5.95 -10.27
CA VAL A 112 -7.73 -5.35 -9.29
C VAL A 112 -8.23 -5.58 -7.86
N VAL A 113 -9.52 -5.33 -7.59
CA VAL A 113 -10.14 -5.56 -6.28
C VAL A 113 -10.05 -7.03 -5.86
N GLY A 114 -10.31 -7.95 -6.79
CA GLY A 114 -10.20 -9.40 -6.54
C GLY A 114 -8.79 -9.84 -6.19
N ASP A 115 -7.79 -9.38 -6.94
CA ASP A 115 -6.37 -9.68 -6.70
C ASP A 115 -5.91 -9.13 -5.33
N VAL A 116 -6.31 -7.90 -4.98
CA VAL A 116 -5.99 -7.28 -3.68
C VAL A 116 -6.65 -8.02 -2.52
N MET A 117 -7.94 -8.35 -2.66
CA MET A 117 -8.70 -9.03 -1.62
C MET A 117 -8.18 -10.46 -1.39
N GLY A 118 -7.85 -11.16 -2.47
CA GLY A 118 -7.39 -12.53 -2.40
C GLY A 118 -5.97 -12.68 -1.83
N ASN A 119 -5.08 -11.74 -2.15
CA ASN A 119 -3.66 -11.90 -1.83
C ASN A 119 -3.18 -11.05 -0.64
N TYR A 120 -3.77 -9.85 -0.40
CA TYR A 120 -3.17 -8.88 0.52
C TYR A 120 -4.13 -8.30 1.56
N HIS A 121 -5.41 -8.12 1.23
CA HIS A 121 -6.32 -7.36 2.09
C HIS A 121 -7.63 -8.12 2.33
N PRO A 122 -7.71 -8.95 3.42
CA PRO A 122 -8.86 -9.81 3.72
C PRO A 122 -10.05 -9.03 4.30
N HIS A 123 -10.55 -8.03 3.53
CA HIS A 123 -11.68 -7.19 3.88
C HIS A 123 -12.67 -7.09 2.71
N GLY A 124 -13.82 -6.47 2.94
CA GLY A 124 -14.87 -6.35 1.93
C GLY A 124 -14.41 -5.61 0.66
N ASN A 125 -14.88 -6.11 -0.49
CA ASN A 125 -14.61 -5.56 -1.82
C ASN A 125 -14.97 -4.07 -1.96
N ASP A 126 -16.03 -3.61 -1.30
CA ASP A 126 -16.49 -2.23 -1.38
C ASP A 126 -15.50 -1.23 -0.75
N ALA A 127 -14.84 -1.63 0.34
CA ALA A 127 -13.79 -0.81 0.96
C ALA A 127 -12.56 -0.67 0.05
N ILE A 128 -12.15 -1.77 -0.59
CA ILE A 128 -11.03 -1.78 -1.54
C ILE A 128 -11.39 -0.96 -2.77
N TYR A 129 -12.58 -1.19 -3.36
CA TYR A 129 -13.04 -0.45 -4.52
C TYR A 129 -13.19 1.04 -4.25
N GLY A 130 -13.82 1.42 -3.12
CA GLY A 130 -13.95 2.83 -2.72
C GLY A 130 -12.59 3.52 -2.55
N THR A 131 -11.57 2.81 -2.05
CA THR A 131 -10.21 3.34 -1.97
C THR A 131 -9.57 3.50 -3.35
N LEU A 132 -9.67 2.49 -4.23
CA LEU A 132 -9.17 2.56 -5.59
C LEU A 132 -9.80 3.73 -6.37
N VAL A 133 -11.10 3.94 -6.22
CA VAL A 133 -11.83 5.05 -6.83
C VAL A 133 -11.28 6.40 -6.35
N ARG A 134 -11.13 6.59 -5.03
CA ARG A 134 -10.59 7.84 -4.45
C ARG A 134 -9.19 8.17 -4.95
N LEU A 135 -8.33 7.18 -5.12
CA LEU A 135 -6.98 7.36 -5.66
C LEU A 135 -6.98 7.82 -7.13
N GLY A 136 -8.09 7.63 -7.86
CA GLY A 136 -8.26 8.06 -9.25
C GLY A 136 -9.12 9.32 -9.42
N GLN A 137 -9.79 9.81 -8.38
CA GLN A 137 -10.65 10.99 -8.45
C GLN A 137 -9.82 12.28 -8.33
N ASN A 138 -9.84 13.11 -9.34
CA ASN A 138 -9.10 14.38 -9.40
C ASN A 138 -9.66 15.47 -8.47
N PHE A 139 -10.87 15.29 -7.95
CA PHE A 139 -11.49 16.17 -6.95
C PHE A 139 -11.28 15.68 -5.51
N SER A 140 -10.85 14.43 -5.32
CA SER A 140 -10.53 13.85 -3.99
C SER A 140 -9.04 13.79 -3.72
N THR A 141 -8.22 13.55 -4.74
CA THR A 141 -6.77 13.39 -4.63
C THR A 141 -6.08 14.44 -5.49
N ARG A 142 -5.20 15.25 -4.90
CA ARG A 142 -4.54 16.37 -5.60
C ARG A 142 -3.67 15.89 -6.75
N TYR A 143 -2.95 14.79 -6.56
CA TYR A 143 -2.15 14.12 -7.57
C TYR A 143 -2.58 12.65 -7.65
N PRO A 144 -3.55 12.31 -8.53
CA PRO A 144 -4.09 10.96 -8.62
C PRO A 144 -3.01 9.90 -8.88
N LEU A 145 -3.09 8.82 -8.12
CA LEU A 145 -2.17 7.68 -8.25
C LEU A 145 -2.72 6.60 -9.20
N ILE A 146 -3.98 6.68 -9.52
CA ILE A 146 -4.69 5.79 -10.45
C ILE A 146 -5.24 6.61 -11.61
N GLU A 147 -5.08 6.10 -12.82
CA GLU A 147 -5.77 6.62 -14.01
C GLU A 147 -7.09 5.86 -14.18
N PRO A 148 -8.23 6.56 -14.12
CA PRO A 148 -9.54 5.97 -14.25
C PRO A 148 -10.00 5.87 -15.70
N GLN A 149 -10.81 4.86 -16.02
CA GLN A 149 -11.58 4.77 -17.25
C GLN A 149 -13.02 4.33 -16.95
N GLY A 150 -13.98 5.12 -17.42
CA GLY A 150 -15.39 4.98 -17.10
C GLY A 150 -15.83 5.96 -16.00
N ASN A 151 -16.99 5.69 -15.42
CA ASN A 151 -17.58 6.58 -14.40
C ASN A 151 -17.00 6.29 -13.01
N PHE A 152 -16.08 7.15 -12.55
CA PHE A 152 -15.51 7.16 -11.20
C PHE A 152 -16.23 8.11 -10.24
N GLY A 153 -17.43 8.55 -10.60
CA GLY A 153 -18.24 9.46 -9.82
C GLY A 153 -17.89 10.92 -10.05
N THR A 154 -18.68 11.78 -9.42
CA THR A 154 -18.50 13.22 -9.31
C THR A 154 -18.59 13.60 -7.84
N PRO A 155 -18.40 14.87 -7.44
CA PRO A 155 -18.69 15.29 -6.06
C PRO A 155 -20.08 14.96 -5.57
N ASP A 156 -21.07 14.96 -6.48
CA ASP A 156 -22.48 14.78 -6.17
C ASP A 156 -23.00 13.35 -6.44
N ASP A 157 -22.35 12.62 -7.37
CA ASP A 157 -22.82 11.30 -7.80
C ASP A 157 -21.82 10.19 -7.45
N PRO A 158 -22.28 9.00 -7.03
CA PRO A 158 -21.43 7.87 -6.74
C PRO A 158 -20.78 7.29 -8.01
N PRO A 159 -19.66 6.56 -7.89
CA PRO A 159 -19.05 5.86 -9.00
C PRO A 159 -19.91 4.69 -9.47
N ALA A 160 -19.76 4.29 -10.73
CA ALA A 160 -20.35 3.07 -11.24
C ALA A 160 -19.74 1.83 -10.55
N ALA A 161 -20.47 0.71 -10.56
CA ALA A 161 -19.97 -0.53 -9.98
C ALA A 161 -18.66 -1.00 -10.67
N MET A 162 -17.77 -1.65 -9.89
CA MET A 162 -16.42 -2.05 -10.30
C MET A 162 -16.35 -2.94 -11.55
N ARG A 163 -17.47 -3.59 -11.92
CA ARG A 163 -17.56 -4.40 -13.16
C ARG A 163 -17.64 -3.55 -14.43
N TYR A 164 -18.01 -2.29 -14.33
CA TYR A 164 -18.14 -1.36 -15.46
C TYR A 164 -16.92 -0.43 -15.62
N THR A 165 -16.16 -0.24 -14.56
CA THR A 165 -15.02 0.68 -14.54
C THR A 165 -13.70 -0.06 -14.77
N GLU A 166 -12.72 0.68 -15.31
CA GLU A 166 -11.38 0.19 -15.55
C GLU A 166 -10.36 1.16 -14.95
N SER A 167 -9.18 0.64 -14.67
CA SER A 167 -8.11 1.43 -14.07
C SER A 167 -6.74 0.95 -14.51
N ARG A 168 -5.76 1.83 -14.40
CA ARG A 168 -4.33 1.52 -14.47
C ARG A 168 -3.57 2.46 -13.54
N MET A 169 -2.31 2.15 -13.28
CA MET A 169 -1.45 3.04 -12.50
C MET A 169 -1.22 4.35 -13.22
N SER A 170 -1.10 5.47 -12.50
CA SER A 170 -0.60 6.73 -13.06
C SER A 170 0.93 6.69 -13.17
N SER A 171 1.50 7.59 -13.99
CA SER A 171 2.96 7.74 -14.08
C SER A 171 3.58 8.13 -12.73
N LEU A 172 2.83 8.88 -11.91
CA LEU A 172 3.28 9.28 -10.59
C LEU A 172 3.37 8.08 -9.63
N SER A 173 2.38 7.17 -9.65
CA SER A 173 2.40 6.00 -8.77
C SER A 173 3.56 5.04 -9.07
N SER A 174 4.05 5.00 -10.31
CA SER A 174 5.26 4.24 -10.64
C SER A 174 6.50 4.75 -9.93
N GLN A 175 6.57 6.05 -9.62
CA GLN A 175 7.67 6.64 -8.85
C GLN A 175 7.64 6.26 -7.36
N LEU A 176 6.49 5.86 -6.83
CA LEU A 176 6.40 5.31 -5.47
C LEU A 176 6.96 3.89 -5.36
N LEU A 177 6.93 3.14 -6.45
CA LEU A 177 7.33 1.73 -6.53
C LEU A 177 8.73 1.55 -7.14
N ASP A 178 9.34 2.63 -7.62
CA ASP A 178 10.63 2.57 -8.30
C ASP A 178 11.73 2.15 -7.33
N GLY A 179 12.47 1.11 -7.69
CA GLY A 179 13.48 0.46 -6.85
C GLY A 179 12.94 -0.59 -5.88
N ILE A 180 11.65 -0.97 -5.94
CA ILE A 180 11.08 -1.97 -5.02
C ILE A 180 11.74 -3.35 -5.18
N ASP A 181 12.21 -3.69 -6.38
CA ASP A 181 12.90 -4.95 -6.68
C ASP A 181 14.39 -4.92 -6.31
N GLU A 182 14.90 -3.80 -5.76
CA GLU A 182 16.31 -3.57 -5.43
C GLU A 182 16.60 -3.68 -3.92
N GLU A 183 15.75 -4.40 -3.16
CA GLU A 183 15.87 -4.58 -1.69
C GLU A 183 15.90 -3.24 -0.91
N THR A 184 15.24 -2.21 -1.42
CA THR A 184 15.22 -0.87 -0.81
C THR A 184 14.29 -0.77 0.39
N VAL A 185 13.36 -1.71 0.54
CA VAL A 185 12.35 -1.75 1.60
C VAL A 185 12.19 -3.17 2.16
N ASP A 186 11.76 -3.26 3.42
CA ASP A 186 11.46 -4.53 4.06
C ASP A 186 10.13 -5.10 3.55
N PHE A 187 10.10 -6.43 3.42
CA PHE A 187 8.92 -7.21 3.14
C PHE A 187 8.48 -8.00 4.36
N GLU A 188 7.19 -8.27 4.45
CA GLU A 188 6.62 -9.15 5.47
C GLU A 188 5.66 -10.14 4.82
N PRO A 189 5.39 -11.32 5.46
CA PRO A 189 4.39 -12.24 4.95
C PRO A 189 3.01 -11.58 4.90
N ASN A 190 2.26 -11.88 3.84
CA ASN A 190 0.85 -11.48 3.74
C ASN A 190 0.00 -12.20 4.80
N TYR A 191 -1.29 -11.89 4.88
CA TYR A 191 -2.20 -12.46 5.87
C TYR A 191 -2.32 -13.99 5.81
N SER A 192 -2.11 -14.64 4.66
CA SER A 192 -2.14 -16.09 4.49
C SER A 192 -0.76 -16.76 4.68
N GLY A 193 0.32 -15.99 4.67
CA GLY A 193 1.70 -16.48 4.70
C GLY A 193 2.16 -17.13 3.39
N GLU A 194 1.39 -17.06 2.32
CA GLU A 194 1.71 -17.65 1.02
C GLU A 194 2.60 -16.77 0.16
N THR A 195 2.45 -15.45 0.30
CA THR A 195 3.21 -14.44 -0.42
C THR A 195 3.74 -13.38 0.54
N SER A 196 4.50 -12.41 0.04
CA SER A 196 4.99 -11.29 0.83
C SER A 196 4.48 -9.97 0.28
N GLU A 197 4.35 -8.99 1.18
CA GLU A 197 3.99 -7.62 0.83
C GLU A 197 5.00 -6.63 1.41
N PRO A 198 5.24 -5.47 0.76
CA PRO A 198 6.15 -4.46 1.27
C PRO A 198 5.54 -3.74 2.48
N LYS A 199 6.34 -3.52 3.53
CA LYS A 199 5.93 -2.73 4.69
C LYS A 199 5.64 -1.28 4.33
N VAL A 200 6.48 -0.72 3.44
CA VAL A 200 6.34 0.62 2.86
C VAL A 200 6.80 0.59 1.41
N LEU A 201 6.39 1.55 0.60
CA LEU A 201 6.94 1.71 -0.76
C LEU A 201 8.21 2.57 -0.72
N PRO A 202 9.15 2.38 -1.68
CA PRO A 202 10.42 3.13 -1.74
C PRO A 202 10.24 4.65 -1.82
N GLY A 203 9.22 5.12 -2.54
CA GLY A 203 8.75 6.49 -2.57
C GLY A 203 9.79 7.55 -2.96
N ARG A 204 9.91 7.89 -4.24
CA ARG A 204 10.84 8.94 -4.71
C ARG A 204 10.40 10.37 -4.44
N PHE A 205 9.20 10.55 -3.89
CA PHE A 205 8.67 11.87 -3.54
C PHE A 205 7.84 11.78 -2.26
N PRO A 206 7.69 12.87 -1.50
CA PRO A 206 6.97 12.88 -0.24
C PRO A 206 5.44 12.90 -0.47
N ASN A 207 4.88 11.75 -0.79
CA ASN A 207 3.46 11.58 -1.12
C ASN A 207 2.54 12.08 0.01
N LEU A 208 2.93 11.88 1.29
CA LEU A 208 2.16 12.38 2.43
C LEU A 208 1.93 13.88 2.36
N LEU A 209 2.91 14.66 1.90
CA LEU A 209 2.81 16.11 1.81
C LEU A 209 2.04 16.57 0.56
N ILE A 210 2.23 15.91 -0.59
CA ILE A 210 1.60 16.38 -1.83
C ILE A 210 0.13 15.95 -1.97
N ASN A 211 -0.25 14.81 -1.40
CA ASN A 211 -1.63 14.32 -1.43
C ASN A 211 -2.36 14.47 -0.10
N GLY A 212 -1.63 14.75 0.98
CA GLY A 212 -2.20 14.80 2.31
C GLY A 212 -2.68 13.45 2.80
N ALA A 213 -3.35 13.43 3.93
CA ALA A 213 -4.03 12.25 4.45
C ALA A 213 -5.12 12.64 5.45
N GLU A 214 -6.24 11.97 5.37
CA GLU A 214 -7.34 12.07 6.32
C GLU A 214 -7.67 10.68 6.84
N GLY A 215 -7.88 10.53 8.13
CA GLY A 215 -8.24 9.24 8.73
C GLY A 215 -8.77 9.39 10.13
N ILE A 216 -9.80 8.61 10.45
CA ILE A 216 -10.42 8.55 11.77
C ILE A 216 -10.13 7.17 12.35
N ALA A 217 -9.42 7.16 13.48
CA ALA A 217 -9.14 5.95 14.26
C ALA A 217 -9.88 5.98 15.59
N VAL A 218 -9.59 5.01 16.45
CA VAL A 218 -10.08 5.04 17.84
C VAL A 218 -9.20 6.00 18.63
N ALA A 219 -9.80 6.93 19.35
CA ALA A 219 -9.16 7.96 20.19
C ALA A 219 -8.22 8.94 19.46
N MET A 220 -8.03 8.84 18.16
CA MET A 220 -7.23 9.82 17.40
C MET A 220 -7.72 9.93 15.95
N ALA A 221 -7.37 11.04 15.32
CA ALA A 221 -7.62 11.28 13.91
C ALA A 221 -6.39 11.96 13.28
N THR A 222 -6.23 11.81 11.98
CA THR A 222 -5.27 12.56 11.18
C THR A 222 -6.01 13.36 10.12
N ASN A 223 -5.57 14.59 9.89
CA ASN A 223 -6.05 15.43 8.82
C ASN A 223 -4.90 16.32 8.35
N MET A 224 -4.23 15.90 7.30
CA MET A 224 -3.12 16.61 6.67
C MET A 224 -3.59 17.11 5.30
N PRO A 225 -3.57 18.43 5.04
CA PRO A 225 -3.93 18.95 3.73
C PRO A 225 -2.86 18.63 2.68
N PRO A 226 -3.22 18.57 1.41
CA PRO A 226 -2.27 18.43 0.31
C PRO A 226 -1.56 19.76 0.03
N TYR A 227 -0.33 19.66 -0.53
CA TYR A 227 0.50 20.80 -0.90
C TYR A 227 0.99 20.71 -2.35
N ASN A 228 1.39 21.84 -2.91
CA ASN A 228 1.90 21.91 -4.27
C ASN A 228 3.25 21.19 -4.40
N LEU A 229 3.37 20.31 -5.41
CA LEU A 229 4.56 19.50 -5.64
C LEU A 229 5.83 20.35 -5.86
N LYS A 230 5.71 21.49 -6.58
CA LYS A 230 6.87 22.38 -6.83
C LYS A 230 7.34 23.02 -5.53
N GLU A 231 6.42 23.53 -4.70
CA GLU A 231 6.74 24.13 -3.42
C GLU A 231 7.37 23.12 -2.46
N ILE A 232 6.82 21.90 -2.39
CA ILE A 232 7.39 20.82 -1.58
C ILE A 232 8.78 20.41 -2.09
N THR A 233 8.99 20.34 -3.41
CA THR A 233 10.31 20.03 -3.97
C THR A 233 11.34 21.11 -3.61
N GLU A 234 10.97 22.39 -3.66
CA GLU A 234 11.87 23.48 -3.24
C GLU A 234 12.11 23.44 -1.71
N ALA A 235 11.11 23.09 -0.90
CA ALA A 235 11.26 22.93 0.53
C ALA A 235 12.22 21.77 0.88
N VAL A 236 12.16 20.66 0.17
CA VAL A 236 13.10 19.53 0.33
C VAL A 236 14.52 19.96 -0.05
N LYS A 237 14.71 20.65 -1.19
CA LYS A 237 16.01 21.19 -1.59
C LYS A 237 16.56 22.19 -0.55
N PHE A 238 15.71 23.02 0.02
CA PHE A 238 16.07 23.96 1.07
C PHE A 238 16.53 23.23 2.33
N THR A 239 15.77 22.20 2.77
CA THR A 239 16.11 21.37 3.94
C THR A 239 17.49 20.71 3.79
N LEU A 240 17.78 20.15 2.61
CA LEU A 240 19.08 19.50 2.32
C LEU A 240 20.27 20.47 2.34
N LYS A 241 20.03 21.76 2.04
CA LYS A 241 21.08 22.79 1.97
C LYS A 241 21.27 23.57 3.27
N THR A 242 20.27 23.54 4.17
CA THR A 242 20.25 24.37 5.37
C THR A 242 20.52 23.53 6.60
N LYS A 243 21.53 23.92 7.38
CA LYS A 243 21.80 23.32 8.68
C LYS A 243 20.78 23.89 9.69
N ASP A 244 19.93 23.02 10.26
CA ASP A 244 18.90 23.37 11.26
C ASP A 244 17.83 24.36 10.75
N PRO A 245 17.02 23.99 9.74
CA PRO A 245 15.95 24.84 9.20
C PRO A 245 14.79 24.96 10.20
N LYS A 246 14.28 26.18 10.40
CA LYS A 246 13.16 26.46 11.31
C LYS A 246 11.83 26.44 10.57
N PRO A 247 10.70 26.10 11.22
CA PRO A 247 9.37 26.10 10.58
C PRO A 247 9.03 27.41 9.83
N ARG A 248 9.44 28.56 10.37
CA ARG A 248 9.20 29.86 9.73
C ARG A 248 9.91 30.06 8.37
N ASP A 249 10.99 29.34 8.16
CA ASP A 249 11.73 29.45 6.88
C ASP A 249 10.97 28.84 5.72
N TYR A 250 10.17 27.81 6.03
CA TYR A 250 9.33 27.13 5.03
C TYR A 250 8.13 27.97 4.58
N LEU A 251 7.64 28.92 5.40
CA LEU A 251 6.53 29.81 5.04
C LEU A 251 6.82 30.72 3.84
N LYS A 252 8.11 30.92 3.54
CA LYS A 252 8.54 31.66 2.32
C LYS A 252 8.44 30.82 1.04
N ILE A 253 8.46 29.49 1.20
CA ILE A 253 8.47 28.52 0.10
C ILE A 253 7.07 27.93 -0.08
N ILE A 254 6.47 27.46 1.01
CA ILE A 254 5.13 26.84 1.04
C ILE A 254 4.14 27.92 1.45
N LYS A 255 3.30 28.33 0.49
CA LYS A 255 2.36 29.44 0.69
C LYS A 255 1.08 29.02 1.42
N GLY A 256 0.72 27.75 1.34
CA GLY A 256 -0.46 27.18 1.97
C GLY A 256 -0.87 25.86 1.36
N PRO A 257 -1.98 25.26 1.82
CA PRO A 257 -2.55 24.06 1.24
C PRO A 257 -2.94 24.26 -0.25
N ASP A 258 -2.79 23.19 -1.04
CA ASP A 258 -3.15 23.16 -2.46
C ASP A 258 -4.22 22.08 -2.67
N PHE A 259 -5.48 22.42 -2.39
CA PHE A 259 -6.59 21.47 -2.49
C PHE A 259 -6.94 21.15 -3.95
N PRO A 260 -7.44 19.93 -4.25
CA PRO A 260 -7.81 19.50 -5.61
C PRO A 260 -8.81 20.45 -6.29
N THR A 261 -9.76 20.99 -5.53
CA THR A 261 -10.81 21.91 -6.02
C THR A 261 -10.49 23.37 -5.74
N GLY A 262 -9.28 23.67 -5.25
CA GLY A 262 -8.85 25.01 -4.88
C GLY A 262 -9.39 25.47 -3.52
N GLY A 263 -9.11 26.71 -3.19
CA GLY A 263 -9.56 27.36 -1.95
C GLY A 263 -9.26 28.84 -1.94
N LEU A 264 -9.89 29.59 -1.05
CA LEU A 264 -9.63 30.99 -0.80
C LEU A 264 -9.06 31.16 0.60
N ILE A 265 -7.98 31.91 0.72
CA ILE A 265 -7.50 32.41 2.00
C ILE A 265 -8.14 33.77 2.20
N VAL A 266 -8.91 33.89 3.28
CA VAL A 266 -9.54 35.15 3.68
C VAL A 266 -8.73 35.68 4.87
N ASP A 267 -8.15 36.88 4.71
CA ASP A 267 -7.43 37.60 5.76
C ASP A 267 -8.39 38.26 6.74
#